data_5bca04c5c6a8d885bcfbcf9a589db305
#
_entry.id   5bca04c5c6a8d885bcfbcf9a589db305
#
_cell.length_a   1.000
_cell.length_b   1.000
_cell.length_c   1.000
_cell.angle_alpha   90.00
_cell.angle_beta   90.00
_cell.angle_gamma   90.00
#
_symmetry.space_group_name_H-M   'P 1'
#
loop_
_entity.id
_entity.type
_entity.pdbx_description
1 polymer ?
#
loop_
_entity_poly.entity_id
_entity_poly.type
_entity_poly.pdbx_seq_one_letter_code
_entity_poly.pdbx_strand_id
1 'polypeptide(L)'
;MKALIIDDERLARVELRRLLGAHGEVEILGEARSGDEAMEMIAQLDPDLLFLDIQMPGMTGFELLERLEDLPAVIFTTAYDEYAIRAFEVAALDYLMKPIVPARLAAALARVRPRAERSRLEQVFVRDGERCWIVRLSDIYLLESEGNYTRLHFAGETPLIRRSLNALEEQLDPAIFFRAGRKEILNLKWIERVDLSVSGGLVVMLRGGRSVEMSRRQSARLKEVLSL
;
A
#
# COMPACT_ATOMS: atom_id res chain seq x y z
N MET A 1 8.23 4.49 -17.53
CA MET A 1 7.39 4.56 -16.31
C MET A 1 6.36 5.66 -16.52
N LYS A 2 5.08 5.30 -16.51
CA LYS A 2 3.95 6.20 -16.79
C LYS A 2 3.56 6.95 -15.51
N ALA A 3 3.62 8.27 -15.52
CA ALA A 3 3.37 9.10 -14.34
C ALA A 3 2.17 10.05 -14.54
N LEU A 4 1.42 10.28 -13.46
CA LEU A 4 0.38 11.30 -13.36
C LEU A 4 0.79 12.34 -12.32
N ILE A 5 0.63 13.63 -12.64
CA ILE A 5 0.89 14.74 -11.72
C ILE A 5 -0.46 15.22 -11.19
N ILE A 6 -0.61 15.24 -9.85
CA ILE A 6 -1.87 15.60 -9.17
C ILE A 6 -1.57 16.69 -8.15
N ASP A 7 -2.01 17.92 -8.44
CA ASP A 7 -1.71 19.11 -7.63
C ASP A 7 -2.67 20.23 -8.05
N ASP A 8 -3.31 20.93 -7.16
CA ASP A 8 -4.23 22.01 -7.49
C ASP A 8 -3.49 23.28 -7.95
N GLU A 9 -2.24 23.45 -7.53
CA GLU A 9 -1.40 24.56 -7.89
C GLU A 9 -0.78 24.42 -9.29
N ARG A 10 -1.24 25.22 -10.24
CA ARG A 10 -0.71 25.19 -11.62
C ARG A 10 0.80 25.37 -11.70
N LEU A 11 1.38 26.24 -10.87
CA LEU A 11 2.82 26.51 -10.90
C LEU A 11 3.63 25.32 -10.39
N ALA A 12 3.14 24.58 -9.38
CA ALA A 12 3.77 23.37 -8.88
C ALA A 12 3.81 22.28 -9.97
N ARG A 13 2.69 22.08 -10.71
CA ARG A 13 2.65 21.14 -11.84
C ARG A 13 3.63 21.51 -12.94
N VAL A 14 3.70 22.80 -13.32
CA VAL A 14 4.64 23.28 -14.35
C VAL A 14 6.10 23.04 -13.92
N GLU A 15 6.43 23.34 -12.67
CA GLU A 15 7.79 23.15 -12.15
C GLU A 15 8.15 21.66 -12.10
N LEU A 16 7.26 20.80 -11.60
CA LEU A 16 7.49 19.36 -11.56
C LEU A 16 7.65 18.77 -12.96
N ARG A 17 6.81 19.17 -13.92
CA ARG A 17 6.94 18.79 -15.33
C ARG A 17 8.31 19.19 -15.90
N ARG A 18 8.76 20.41 -15.61
CA ARG A 18 10.08 20.91 -16.03
C ARG A 18 11.21 20.04 -15.48
N LEU A 19 11.12 19.70 -14.18
CA LEU A 19 12.13 18.85 -13.53
C LEU A 19 12.13 17.43 -14.11
N LEU A 20 10.95 16.84 -14.33
CA LEU A 20 10.80 15.52 -14.93
C LEU A 20 11.29 15.46 -16.38
N GLY A 21 11.38 16.58 -17.07
CA GLY A 21 11.95 16.64 -18.42
C GLY A 21 13.42 16.21 -18.52
N ALA A 22 14.16 16.17 -17.40
CA ALA A 22 15.51 15.62 -17.33
C ALA A 22 15.55 14.10 -17.11
N HIS A 23 14.38 13.46 -16.91
CA HIS A 23 14.23 12.04 -16.58
C HIS A 23 13.48 11.31 -17.70
N GLY A 24 14.21 10.93 -18.75
CA GLY A 24 13.64 10.30 -19.95
C GLY A 24 12.95 8.96 -19.72
N GLU A 25 13.17 8.33 -18.56
CA GLU A 25 12.48 7.13 -18.10
C GLU A 25 11.03 7.38 -17.62
N VAL A 26 10.63 8.65 -17.39
CA VAL A 26 9.32 9.05 -16.92
C VAL A 26 8.50 9.66 -18.04
N GLU A 27 7.41 9.02 -18.41
CA GLU A 27 6.40 9.50 -19.34
C GLU A 27 5.24 10.13 -18.55
N ILE A 28 5.01 11.44 -18.71
CA ILE A 28 3.90 12.13 -18.07
C ILE A 28 2.63 11.92 -18.90
N LEU A 29 1.70 11.11 -18.41
CA LEU A 29 0.43 10.82 -19.06
C LEU A 29 -0.55 11.99 -18.99
N GLY A 30 -0.47 12.80 -17.94
CA GLY A 30 -1.37 13.93 -17.74
C GLY A 30 -1.13 14.66 -16.43
N GLU A 31 -1.97 15.68 -16.22
CA GLU A 31 -2.03 16.48 -14.98
C GLU A 31 -3.46 16.58 -14.51
N ALA A 32 -3.70 16.35 -13.22
CA ALA A 32 -4.98 16.57 -12.56
C ALA A 32 -4.85 17.73 -11.56
N ARG A 33 -5.90 18.55 -11.46
CA ARG A 33 -5.97 19.71 -10.55
C ARG A 33 -6.85 19.48 -9.33
N SER A 34 -7.45 18.29 -9.22
CA SER A 34 -8.31 17.89 -8.10
C SER A 34 -8.31 16.40 -7.93
N GLY A 35 -8.76 15.93 -6.76
CA GLY A 35 -8.90 14.50 -6.48
C GLY A 35 -9.90 13.81 -7.41
N ASP A 36 -11.03 14.46 -7.75
CA ASP A 36 -12.04 13.86 -8.63
C ASP A 36 -11.50 13.68 -10.06
N GLU A 37 -10.83 14.71 -10.62
CA GLU A 37 -10.16 14.61 -11.93
C GLU A 37 -9.08 13.52 -11.92
N ALA A 38 -8.32 13.42 -10.82
CA ALA A 38 -7.32 12.40 -10.65
C ALA A 38 -7.91 10.98 -10.65
N MET A 39 -9.05 10.76 -9.98
CA MET A 39 -9.74 9.46 -9.98
C MET A 39 -10.12 9.01 -11.39
N GLU A 40 -10.70 9.92 -12.20
CA GLU A 40 -11.06 9.62 -13.58
C GLU A 40 -9.82 9.29 -14.43
N MET A 41 -8.77 10.10 -14.31
CA MET A 41 -7.54 9.89 -15.06
C MET A 41 -6.79 8.62 -14.65
N ILE A 42 -6.75 8.27 -13.37
CA ILE A 42 -6.14 7.02 -12.89
C ILE A 42 -6.86 5.81 -13.49
N ALA A 43 -8.19 5.82 -13.47
CA ALA A 43 -9.00 4.73 -14.04
C ALA A 43 -8.83 4.57 -15.55
N GLN A 44 -8.62 5.67 -16.28
CA GLN A 44 -8.48 5.67 -17.75
C GLN A 44 -7.06 5.37 -18.21
N LEU A 45 -6.06 5.91 -17.53
CA LEU A 45 -4.67 5.95 -18.00
C LEU A 45 -3.79 4.87 -17.37
N ASP A 46 -4.23 4.25 -16.29
CA ASP A 46 -3.54 3.20 -15.55
C ASP A 46 -2.05 3.55 -15.29
N PRO A 47 -1.76 4.64 -14.52
CA PRO A 47 -0.40 5.10 -14.29
C PRO A 47 0.40 4.15 -13.39
N ASP A 48 1.72 4.12 -13.61
CA ASP A 48 2.66 3.41 -12.73
C ASP A 48 2.98 4.21 -11.46
N LEU A 49 2.96 5.55 -11.57
CA LEU A 49 3.42 6.49 -10.55
C LEU A 49 2.48 7.68 -10.44
N LEU A 50 2.15 8.06 -9.20
CA LEU A 50 1.49 9.31 -8.88
C LEU A 50 2.48 10.26 -8.20
N PHE A 51 2.60 11.48 -8.72
CA PHE A 51 3.07 12.61 -7.96
C PHE A 51 1.84 13.29 -7.39
N LEU A 52 1.68 13.28 -6.07
CA LEU A 52 0.43 13.61 -5.42
C LEU A 52 0.62 14.68 -4.35
N ASP A 53 -0.04 15.82 -4.53
CA ASP A 53 -0.15 16.78 -3.43
C ASP A 53 -1.06 16.23 -2.32
N ILE A 54 -0.65 16.47 -1.10
CA ILE A 54 -1.40 16.08 0.10
C ILE A 54 -2.62 16.97 0.29
N GLN A 55 -2.46 18.28 0.09
CA GLN A 55 -3.54 19.24 0.29
C GLN A 55 -4.10 19.71 -1.04
N MET A 56 -5.31 19.28 -1.31
CA MET A 56 -6.09 19.77 -2.45
C MET A 56 -7.52 20.13 -1.99
N PRO A 57 -8.14 21.15 -2.58
CA PRO A 57 -9.53 21.50 -2.27
C PRO A 57 -10.50 20.35 -2.56
N GLY A 58 -11.42 20.11 -1.65
CA GLY A 58 -12.49 19.12 -1.81
C GLY A 58 -12.10 17.69 -1.46
N MET A 59 -10.94 17.23 -1.89
CA MET A 59 -10.43 15.88 -1.60
C MET A 59 -8.91 15.95 -1.39
N THR A 60 -8.46 15.55 -0.21
CA THR A 60 -7.02 15.44 0.08
C THR A 60 -6.37 14.29 -0.69
N GLY A 61 -5.04 14.34 -0.88
CA GLY A 61 -4.30 13.24 -1.49
C GLY A 61 -4.48 11.91 -0.75
N PHE A 62 -4.64 11.94 0.57
CA PHE A 62 -4.89 10.74 1.37
C PHE A 62 -6.29 10.16 1.12
N GLU A 63 -7.32 11.01 1.04
CA GLU A 63 -8.68 10.56 0.71
C GLU A 63 -8.78 9.98 -0.71
N LEU A 64 -7.98 10.51 -1.64
CA LEU A 64 -7.84 9.93 -2.98
C LEU A 64 -7.29 8.50 -2.88
N LEU A 65 -6.18 8.29 -2.13
CA LEU A 65 -5.56 6.97 -2.00
C LEU A 65 -6.47 5.95 -1.32
N GLU A 66 -7.30 6.37 -0.35
CA GLU A 66 -8.30 5.51 0.30
C GLU A 66 -9.34 4.94 -0.67
N ARG A 67 -9.63 5.67 -1.76
CA ARG A 67 -10.63 5.28 -2.76
C ARG A 67 -10.07 4.39 -3.86
N LEU A 68 -8.75 4.29 -3.99
CA LEU A 68 -8.12 3.45 -4.99
C LEU A 68 -8.12 1.98 -4.55
N GLU A 69 -8.57 1.09 -5.43
CA GLU A 69 -8.54 -0.36 -5.20
C GLU A 69 -7.13 -0.93 -5.43
N ASP A 70 -6.44 -0.46 -6.48
CA ASP A 70 -5.06 -0.79 -6.80
C ASP A 70 -4.22 0.48 -6.73
N LEU A 71 -3.17 0.44 -5.90
CA LEU A 71 -2.37 1.61 -5.59
C LEU A 71 -1.13 1.67 -6.50
N PRO A 72 -1.02 2.68 -7.38
CA PRO A 72 0.24 2.96 -8.07
C PRO A 72 1.37 3.29 -7.08
N ALA A 73 2.60 3.42 -7.55
CA ALA A 73 3.63 4.05 -6.74
C ALA A 73 3.21 5.49 -6.42
N VAL A 74 3.47 5.95 -5.20
CA VAL A 74 3.13 7.30 -4.78
C VAL A 74 4.37 8.02 -4.30
N ILE A 75 4.64 9.17 -4.89
CA ILE A 75 5.57 10.17 -4.39
C ILE A 75 4.75 11.39 -4.01
N PHE A 76 4.67 11.70 -2.74
CA PHE A 76 3.99 12.91 -2.29
C PHE A 76 4.80 14.15 -2.66
N THR A 77 4.09 15.20 -3.09
CA THR A 77 4.64 16.56 -3.26
C THR A 77 3.92 17.49 -2.31
N THR A 78 4.62 18.15 -1.41
CA THR A 78 3.95 18.91 -0.35
C THR A 78 4.72 20.14 0.08
N ALA A 79 4.02 21.19 0.51
CA ALA A 79 4.60 22.35 1.20
C ALA A 79 4.71 22.16 2.72
N TYR A 80 4.27 21.00 3.26
CA TYR A 80 4.32 20.73 4.70
C TYR A 80 5.74 20.48 5.18
N ASP A 81 6.02 21.02 6.36
CA ASP A 81 7.27 20.87 7.06
C ASP A 81 7.47 19.41 7.52
N GLU A 82 8.73 18.93 7.58
CA GLU A 82 9.12 17.56 7.96
C GLU A 82 8.46 17.06 9.26
N TYR A 83 8.08 17.94 10.17
CA TYR A 83 7.42 17.58 11.43
C TYR A 83 5.97 17.07 11.26
N ALA A 84 5.23 17.59 10.30
CA ALA A 84 3.90 17.07 9.98
C ALA A 84 3.99 15.71 9.29
N ILE A 85 5.05 15.48 8.52
CA ILE A 85 5.30 14.27 7.76
C ILE A 85 5.86 13.14 8.63
N ARG A 86 6.59 13.44 9.71
CA ARG A 86 7.08 12.40 10.65
C ARG A 86 5.97 11.53 11.25
N ALA A 87 4.77 12.06 11.37
CA ALA A 87 3.59 11.27 11.72
C ALA A 87 3.16 10.30 10.59
N PHE A 88 3.62 10.57 9.35
CA PHE A 88 3.31 9.81 8.14
C PHE A 88 4.51 9.00 7.61
N GLU A 89 5.70 9.12 8.24
CA GLU A 89 6.99 8.57 7.75
C GLU A 89 7.06 7.04 7.64
N VAL A 90 6.05 6.34 8.08
CA VAL A 90 6.12 4.86 8.04
C VAL A 90 5.80 4.30 6.66
N ALA A 91 5.43 5.13 5.65
CA ALA A 91 4.72 4.52 4.55
C ALA A 91 4.81 5.07 3.12
N ALA A 92 5.26 6.26 2.85
CA ALA A 92 5.41 6.71 1.46
C ALA A 92 6.67 6.08 0.82
N LEU A 93 6.60 5.75 -0.48
CA LEU A 93 7.80 5.38 -1.24
C LEU A 93 8.84 6.49 -1.15
N ASP A 94 8.38 7.73 -1.26
CA ASP A 94 9.12 8.95 -0.95
C ASP A 94 8.18 10.15 -0.85
N TYR A 95 8.69 11.27 -0.34
CA TYR A 95 8.03 12.57 -0.39
C TYR A 95 9.01 13.66 -0.83
N LEU A 96 8.49 14.66 -1.51
CA LEU A 96 9.24 15.80 -2.02
C LEU A 96 8.66 17.08 -1.43
N MET A 97 9.48 17.81 -0.67
CA MET A 97 9.12 19.13 -0.17
C MET A 97 9.12 20.14 -1.32
N LYS A 98 8.10 20.98 -1.39
CA LYS A 98 8.06 22.16 -2.27
C LYS A 98 8.93 23.28 -1.63
N PRO A 99 9.84 23.93 -2.38
CA PRO A 99 10.18 23.71 -3.77
C PRO A 99 11.00 22.41 -3.98
N ILE A 100 10.66 21.66 -5.02
CA ILE A 100 11.25 20.34 -5.28
C ILE A 100 12.72 20.48 -5.69
N VAL A 101 13.61 19.83 -4.94
CA VAL A 101 15.04 19.79 -5.23
C VAL A 101 15.34 18.67 -6.23
N PRO A 102 16.03 18.96 -7.38
CA PRO A 102 16.28 17.97 -8.42
C PRO A 102 16.96 16.69 -7.93
N ALA A 103 17.91 16.78 -7.03
CA ALA A 103 18.61 15.62 -6.46
C ALA A 103 17.67 14.72 -5.62
N ARG A 104 16.70 15.32 -4.92
CA ARG A 104 15.67 14.57 -4.16
C ARG A 104 14.69 13.88 -5.10
N LEU A 105 14.28 14.54 -6.20
CA LEU A 105 13.45 13.93 -7.23
C LEU A 105 14.13 12.71 -7.85
N ALA A 106 15.40 12.84 -8.24
CA ALA A 106 16.18 11.72 -8.78
C ALA A 106 16.27 10.53 -7.80
N ALA A 107 16.54 10.82 -6.50
CA ALA A 107 16.60 9.80 -5.46
C ALA A 107 15.24 9.10 -5.24
N ALA A 108 14.13 9.84 -5.30
CA ALA A 108 12.80 9.30 -5.19
C ALA A 108 12.45 8.39 -6.38
N LEU A 109 12.73 8.84 -7.61
CA LEU A 109 12.52 8.06 -8.83
C LEU A 109 13.30 6.74 -8.84
N ALA A 110 14.53 6.73 -8.32
CA ALA A 110 15.36 5.53 -8.25
C ALA A 110 14.76 4.42 -7.34
N ARG A 111 13.82 4.76 -6.47
CA ARG A 111 13.12 3.82 -5.58
C ARG A 111 11.87 3.22 -6.20
N VAL A 112 11.35 3.84 -7.27
CA VAL A 112 10.12 3.39 -7.94
C VAL A 112 10.42 2.17 -8.79
N ARG A 113 9.71 1.06 -8.54
CA ARG A 113 9.76 -0.11 -9.42
C ARG A 113 8.70 0.01 -10.51
N PRO A 114 9.01 -0.31 -11.77
CA PRO A 114 8.01 -0.37 -12.85
C PRO A 114 6.88 -1.34 -12.50
N ARG A 115 5.63 -1.00 -12.85
CA ARG A 115 4.45 -1.83 -12.58
C ARG A 115 4.52 -3.22 -13.24
N ALA A 116 5.18 -3.33 -14.40
CA ALA A 116 5.41 -4.61 -15.07
C ALA A 116 6.21 -5.64 -14.22
N GLU A 117 6.95 -5.17 -13.21
CA GLU A 117 7.63 -6.00 -12.22
C GLU A 117 6.79 -6.24 -10.95
N ARG A 118 5.61 -5.58 -10.87
CA ARG A 118 4.67 -5.73 -9.75
C ARG A 118 3.61 -6.75 -10.13
N SER A 119 3.81 -7.99 -9.79
CA SER A 119 2.75 -8.99 -9.87
C SER A 119 1.83 -8.86 -8.65
N ARG A 120 0.60 -8.36 -8.84
CA ARG A 120 -0.44 -8.21 -7.81
C ARG A 120 -0.22 -7.05 -6.83
N LEU A 121 -1.22 -6.82 -5.97
CA LEU A 121 -1.20 -5.79 -4.93
C LEU A 121 0.09 -5.91 -4.08
N GLU A 122 1.00 -4.94 -4.18
CA GLU A 122 2.25 -4.96 -3.40
C GLU A 122 2.16 -4.11 -2.14
N GLN A 123 1.27 -3.12 -2.14
CA GLN A 123 1.12 -2.18 -1.02
C GLN A 123 -0.33 -1.74 -0.87
N VAL A 124 -0.72 -1.38 0.33
CA VAL A 124 -2.04 -0.82 0.66
C VAL A 124 -1.87 0.50 1.37
N PHE A 125 -2.74 1.45 1.04
CA PHE A 125 -2.89 2.67 1.83
C PHE A 125 -3.83 2.39 3.00
N VAL A 126 -3.42 2.79 4.18
CA VAL A 126 -4.17 2.60 5.43
C VAL A 126 -4.24 3.93 6.15
N ARG A 127 -5.44 4.31 6.61
CA ARG A 127 -5.66 5.46 7.46
C ARG A 127 -6.41 5.03 8.71
N ASP A 128 -5.91 5.46 9.87
CA ASP A 128 -6.57 5.28 11.17
C ASP A 128 -6.46 6.58 11.97
N GLY A 129 -7.56 7.33 12.01
CA GLY A 129 -7.59 8.68 12.56
C GLY A 129 -6.71 9.65 11.76
N GLU A 130 -5.74 10.25 12.42
CA GLU A 130 -4.76 11.18 11.81
C GLU A 130 -3.52 10.47 11.25
N ARG A 131 -3.38 9.16 11.50
CA ARG A 131 -2.24 8.37 11.05
C ARG A 131 -2.54 7.72 9.70
N CYS A 132 -1.55 7.77 8.81
CA CYS A 132 -1.63 7.16 7.49
C CYS A 132 -0.38 6.31 7.23
N TRP A 133 -0.57 5.19 6.51
CA TRP A 133 0.51 4.30 6.10
C TRP A 133 0.29 3.84 4.66
N ILE A 134 1.38 3.73 3.88
CA ILE A 134 1.41 2.88 2.69
C ILE A 134 2.18 1.62 3.07
N VAL A 135 1.53 0.54 3.39
CA VAL A 135 2.13 -0.67 3.92
C VAL A 135 2.42 -1.63 2.79
N ARG A 136 3.66 -2.14 2.71
CA ARG A 136 3.95 -3.27 1.83
C ARG A 136 3.25 -4.51 2.35
N LEU A 137 2.58 -5.23 1.49
CA LEU A 137 1.91 -6.48 1.88
C LEU A 137 2.89 -7.50 2.47
N SER A 138 4.15 -7.50 2.00
CA SER A 138 5.19 -8.37 2.57
C SER A 138 5.45 -8.13 4.06
N ASP A 139 5.18 -6.92 4.55
CA ASP A 139 5.42 -6.50 5.93
C ASP A 139 4.22 -6.80 6.84
N ILE A 140 3.06 -7.12 6.25
CA ILE A 140 1.87 -7.54 6.98
C ILE A 140 1.98 -9.02 7.29
N TYR A 141 1.92 -9.36 8.58
CA TYR A 141 2.00 -10.75 9.01
C TYR A 141 0.64 -11.42 9.22
N LEU A 142 -0.42 -10.64 9.44
CA LEU A 142 -1.78 -11.13 9.68
C LEU A 142 -2.81 -10.10 9.21
N LEU A 143 -3.86 -10.58 8.54
CA LEU A 143 -5.07 -9.84 8.23
C LEU A 143 -6.23 -10.51 8.97
N GLU A 144 -7.00 -9.73 9.73
CA GLU A 144 -8.08 -10.21 10.59
C GLU A 144 -9.40 -9.51 10.27
N SER A 145 -10.47 -10.28 10.04
CA SER A 145 -11.78 -9.73 9.69
C SER A 145 -12.50 -9.15 10.91
N GLU A 146 -12.94 -7.90 10.79
CA GLU A 146 -13.82 -7.23 11.75
C GLU A 146 -15.07 -6.67 11.05
N GLY A 147 -16.07 -7.51 10.83
CA GLY A 147 -17.27 -7.14 10.08
C GLY A 147 -16.97 -6.80 8.63
N ASN A 148 -17.23 -5.55 8.22
CA ASN A 148 -16.93 -5.05 6.88
C ASN A 148 -15.52 -4.44 6.75
N TYR A 149 -14.71 -4.54 7.80
CA TYR A 149 -13.34 -4.02 7.87
C TYR A 149 -12.36 -5.18 7.98
N THR A 150 -11.12 -4.91 7.64
CA THR A 150 -9.99 -5.81 7.89
C THR A 150 -8.95 -5.09 8.74
N ARG A 151 -8.55 -5.71 9.84
CA ARG A 151 -7.42 -5.29 10.67
C ARG A 151 -6.14 -5.81 10.07
N LEU A 152 -5.19 -4.92 9.82
CA LEU A 152 -3.86 -5.27 9.33
C LEU A 152 -2.89 -5.29 10.50
N HIS A 153 -2.04 -6.31 10.58
CA HIS A 153 -1.03 -6.43 11.63
C HIS A 153 0.36 -6.32 11.02
N PHE A 154 1.10 -5.25 11.33
CA PHE A 154 2.47 -5.00 10.85
C PHE A 154 3.22 -4.07 11.81
N ALA A 155 4.52 -4.26 12.01
CA ALA A 155 5.41 -3.37 12.76
C ALA A 155 4.87 -2.87 14.12
N GLY A 156 4.06 -3.69 14.82
CA GLY A 156 3.41 -3.31 16.08
C GLY A 156 2.13 -2.48 15.94
N GLU A 157 1.75 -2.08 14.73
CA GLU A 157 0.53 -1.36 14.39
C GLU A 157 -0.60 -2.32 14.00
N THR A 158 -1.85 -1.90 14.25
CA THR A 158 -3.03 -2.74 13.99
C THR A 158 -4.23 -1.94 13.45
N PRO A 159 -4.05 -1.09 12.41
CA PRO A 159 -5.13 -0.26 11.90
C PRO A 159 -6.19 -1.08 11.15
N LEU A 160 -7.37 -0.46 10.98
CA LEU A 160 -8.49 -1.00 10.22
C LEU A 160 -8.56 -0.36 8.82
N ILE A 161 -8.79 -1.19 7.80
CA ILE A 161 -9.14 -0.72 6.46
C ILE A 161 -10.58 -1.08 6.12
N ARG A 162 -11.23 -0.22 5.33
CA ARG A 162 -12.62 -0.42 4.87
C ARG A 162 -12.68 -1.35 3.66
N ARG A 163 -12.11 -2.54 3.80
CA ARG A 163 -12.17 -3.62 2.80
C ARG A 163 -12.47 -4.93 3.51
N SER A 164 -13.30 -5.77 2.89
CA SER A 164 -13.55 -7.09 3.43
C SER A 164 -12.34 -8.01 3.21
N LEU A 165 -12.19 -8.98 4.10
CA LEU A 165 -11.12 -9.97 3.98
C LEU A 165 -11.20 -10.80 2.70
N ASN A 166 -12.42 -11.03 2.17
CA ASN A 166 -12.61 -11.75 0.91
C ASN A 166 -12.13 -10.93 -0.30
N ALA A 167 -12.47 -9.63 -0.34
CA ALA A 167 -12.00 -8.75 -1.41
C ALA A 167 -10.47 -8.60 -1.43
N LEU A 168 -9.83 -8.63 -0.25
CA LEU A 168 -8.38 -8.65 -0.16
C LEU A 168 -7.79 -9.99 -0.63
N GLU A 169 -8.40 -11.12 -0.24
CA GLU A 169 -7.92 -12.45 -0.63
C GLU A 169 -7.79 -12.61 -2.14
N GLU A 170 -8.74 -12.04 -2.92
CA GLU A 170 -8.73 -12.09 -4.40
C GLU A 170 -7.51 -11.36 -5.01
N GLN A 171 -6.98 -10.35 -4.31
CA GLN A 171 -5.88 -9.51 -4.76
C GLN A 171 -4.52 -9.96 -4.20
N LEU A 172 -4.51 -10.75 -3.12
CA LEU A 172 -3.29 -11.23 -2.48
C LEU A 172 -2.62 -12.36 -3.27
N ASP A 173 -1.29 -12.42 -3.19
CA ASP A 173 -0.54 -13.52 -3.75
C ASP A 173 -0.70 -14.80 -2.90
N PRO A 174 -1.33 -15.88 -3.44
CA PRO A 174 -1.52 -17.13 -2.72
C PRO A 174 -0.22 -17.88 -2.41
N ALA A 175 0.90 -17.52 -3.05
CA ALA A 175 2.23 -18.02 -2.68
C ALA A 175 2.78 -17.37 -1.40
N ILE A 176 2.20 -16.23 -0.99
CA ILE A 176 2.63 -15.46 0.19
C ILE A 176 1.56 -15.50 1.27
N PHE A 177 0.29 -15.43 0.90
CA PHE A 177 -0.82 -15.32 1.83
C PHE A 177 -1.70 -16.56 1.83
N PHE A 178 -2.04 -17.02 3.02
CA PHE A 178 -2.85 -18.22 3.21
C PHE A 178 -4.08 -17.92 4.07
N ARG A 179 -5.28 -18.30 3.58
CA ARG A 179 -6.51 -18.19 4.34
C ARG A 179 -6.56 -19.26 5.43
N ALA A 180 -6.28 -18.85 6.67
CA ALA A 180 -6.25 -19.74 7.83
C ALA A 180 -7.64 -20.13 8.33
N GLY A 181 -8.62 -19.23 8.14
CA GLY A 181 -9.98 -19.44 8.61
C GLY A 181 -10.96 -18.46 8.01
N ARG A 182 -12.16 -18.38 8.58
CA ARG A 182 -13.17 -17.40 8.15
C ARG A 182 -12.76 -15.97 8.46
N LYS A 183 -11.94 -15.79 9.48
CA LYS A 183 -11.57 -14.48 10.03
C LYS A 183 -10.13 -14.08 9.77
N GLU A 184 -9.25 -14.99 9.36
CA GLU A 184 -7.82 -14.72 9.29
C GLU A 184 -7.21 -15.13 7.95
N ILE A 185 -6.30 -14.28 7.43
CA ILE A 185 -5.31 -14.57 6.39
C ILE A 185 -3.94 -14.29 6.99
N LEU A 186 -3.04 -15.26 6.94
CA LEU A 186 -1.68 -15.12 7.43
C LEU A 186 -0.66 -15.05 6.28
N ASN A 187 0.43 -14.37 6.54
CA ASN A 187 1.58 -14.33 5.63
C ASN A 187 2.51 -15.51 5.93
N LEU A 188 2.64 -16.41 4.96
CA LEU A 188 3.45 -17.64 5.09
C LEU A 188 4.92 -17.35 5.43
N LYS A 189 5.46 -16.21 4.95
CA LYS A 189 6.85 -15.81 5.23
C LYS A 189 7.08 -15.38 6.68
N TRP A 190 6.00 -15.10 7.43
CA TRP A 190 6.05 -14.68 8.83
C TRP A 190 5.79 -15.85 9.80
N ILE A 191 5.59 -17.06 9.31
CA ILE A 191 5.47 -18.23 10.16
C ILE A 191 6.81 -18.46 10.88
N GLU A 192 6.75 -18.52 12.20
CA GLU A 192 7.88 -18.82 13.07
C GLU A 192 7.87 -20.30 13.47
N ARG A 193 6.70 -20.80 13.87
CA ARG A 193 6.51 -22.16 14.35
C ARG A 193 5.09 -22.66 14.08
N VAL A 194 4.96 -23.96 13.92
CA VAL A 194 3.69 -24.66 13.75
C VAL A 194 3.60 -25.78 14.79
N ASP A 195 2.57 -25.72 15.63
CA ASP A 195 2.32 -26.71 16.68
C ASP A 195 1.01 -27.47 16.41
N LEU A 196 0.85 -28.63 17.00
CA LEU A 196 -0.43 -29.35 16.99
C LEU A 196 -1.39 -28.73 18.01
N SER A 197 -2.61 -28.44 17.56
CA SER A 197 -3.68 -28.01 18.46
C SER A 197 -4.29 -29.20 19.20
N VAL A 198 -4.78 -28.94 20.42
CA VAL A 198 -5.56 -29.91 21.21
C VAL A 198 -6.84 -30.35 20.46
N SER A 199 -7.38 -29.48 19.60
CA SER A 199 -8.53 -29.78 18.73
C SER A 199 -8.22 -30.69 17.53
N GLY A 200 -6.93 -31.04 17.33
CA GLY A 200 -6.44 -31.86 16.23
C GLY A 200 -6.18 -31.09 14.95
N GLY A 201 -6.20 -29.76 15.00
CA GLY A 201 -5.73 -28.86 13.94
C GLY A 201 -4.28 -28.43 14.17
N LEU A 202 -3.91 -27.28 13.61
CA LEU A 202 -2.61 -26.63 13.80
C LEU A 202 -2.78 -25.28 14.50
N VAL A 203 -1.79 -24.92 15.30
CA VAL A 203 -1.60 -23.55 15.80
C VAL A 203 -0.33 -23.00 15.14
N VAL A 204 -0.49 -21.93 14.39
CA VAL A 204 0.62 -21.26 13.72
C VAL A 204 1.03 -20.04 14.53
N MET A 205 2.28 -19.99 14.93
CA MET A 205 2.90 -18.83 15.58
C MET A 205 3.55 -17.95 14.51
N LEU A 206 3.26 -16.65 14.58
CA LEU A 206 3.83 -15.65 13.68
C LEU A 206 4.90 -14.82 14.40
N ARG A 207 5.95 -14.40 13.71
CA ARG A 207 7.04 -13.55 14.26
C ARG A 207 6.53 -12.24 14.86
N GLY A 208 5.32 -11.81 14.53
CA GLY A 208 4.62 -10.68 15.15
C GLY A 208 4.02 -10.98 16.53
N GLY A 209 4.30 -12.17 17.11
CA GLY A 209 3.81 -12.57 18.45
C GLY A 209 2.36 -13.02 18.51
N ARG A 210 1.69 -13.13 17.36
CA ARG A 210 0.30 -13.63 17.26
C ARG A 210 0.28 -15.11 16.91
N SER A 211 -0.74 -15.82 17.39
CA SER A 211 -1.00 -17.20 17.01
C SER A 211 -2.37 -17.34 16.36
N VAL A 212 -2.45 -18.21 15.37
CA VAL A 212 -3.69 -18.52 14.65
C VAL A 212 -3.96 -20.01 14.75
N GLU A 213 -5.11 -20.39 15.31
CA GLU A 213 -5.54 -21.77 15.38
C GLU A 213 -6.40 -22.12 14.16
N MET A 214 -6.07 -23.22 13.51
CA MET A 214 -6.72 -23.69 12.29
C MET A 214 -7.52 -24.96 12.50
N SER A 215 -8.63 -25.08 11.79
CA SER A 215 -9.38 -26.31 11.70
C SER A 215 -8.56 -27.41 11.03
N ARG A 216 -8.90 -28.68 11.24
CA ARG A 216 -8.24 -29.83 10.59
C ARG A 216 -8.20 -29.69 9.07
N ARG A 217 -9.27 -29.20 8.43
CA ARG A 217 -9.34 -28.94 7.00
C ARG A 217 -8.32 -27.93 6.52
N GLN A 218 -8.21 -26.78 7.21
CA GLN A 218 -7.24 -25.73 6.85
C GLN A 218 -5.82 -26.18 7.15
N SER A 219 -5.63 -26.94 8.22
CA SER A 219 -4.33 -27.53 8.56
C SER A 219 -3.80 -28.48 7.49
N ALA A 220 -4.67 -29.31 6.87
CA ALA A 220 -4.28 -30.18 5.77
C ALA A 220 -3.83 -29.36 4.54
N ARG A 221 -4.58 -28.29 4.19
CA ARG A 221 -4.22 -27.38 3.10
C ARG A 221 -2.90 -26.66 3.35
N LEU A 222 -2.67 -26.20 4.59
CA LEU A 222 -1.41 -25.54 4.95
C LEU A 222 -0.21 -26.48 4.80
N LYS A 223 -0.35 -27.75 5.22
CA LYS A 223 0.69 -28.77 5.03
C LYS A 223 1.05 -28.98 3.56
N GLU A 224 0.04 -29.02 2.68
CA GLU A 224 0.27 -29.11 1.24
C GLU A 224 1.07 -27.94 0.70
N VAL A 225 0.71 -26.70 1.13
CA VAL A 225 1.40 -25.47 0.70
C VAL A 225 2.83 -25.40 1.22
N LEU A 226 3.08 -25.84 2.44
CA LEU A 226 4.42 -25.83 3.06
C LEU A 226 5.24 -27.08 2.73
N SER A 227 4.68 -28.04 1.98
CA SER A 227 5.31 -29.35 1.67
C SER A 227 5.74 -30.12 2.93
N LEU A 228 4.88 -30.10 3.98
CA LEU A 228 5.08 -30.74 5.27
C LEU A 228 4.36 -32.10 5.36
#